data_0ab0f6822535e2e8f3ccb104c0f64e6c
#
_entry.id   0ab0f6822535e2e8f3ccb104c0f64e6c
#
_cell.length_a   1.000
_cell.length_b   1.000
_cell.length_c   1.000
_cell.angle_alpha   90.00
_cell.angle_beta   90.00
_cell.angle_gamma   90.00
#
_symmetry.space_group_name_H-M   'P 1'
#
loop_
_entity.id
_entity.type
_entity.pdbx_description
1 polymer ?
#
loop_
_entity_poly.entity_id
_entity_poly.type
_entity_poly.pdbx_seq_one_letter_code
_entity_poly.pdbx_strand_id
1 'polypeptide(L)'
;MPLSGALQRHATYPHRIAWRSAMVGGLFFLLFTLLAIHHTWHKRERQHQRLLEHSRSALQQTLASLYNSTLSPLLPFTHNACHTINRELTSRAAFAGNLRAILLVNNGNAFCSSATGSFSLPINVISPQSDISRDTDLQLMPGTPLQPDKPALALWVKNPGNLQTGVFATLNISLAPYQLMASWHPEITGMALVAQHSALTSWQHGVMENENLPTPLVQRSLEGYPLQFVLYGSTLAFSDYQNILLSGLLLSLLVAGGCWLLLAHYQRPGRELIRGMKRGEFHVEYQPLVTSHDSQPYGMEALLRWTHPTEGPIPPDVFIQYAESQNLIVPLTRHLFQLVSRDAHLLCHTVPRYASLSLNISPLHLADRSFRQDVLNWLESMPAGHFNYVFEITERVMVRDENVGELFDWLHQQQIRIAIDDFGTGHSALIYLERYAFDYLKIDRGFVQSIGTETLTSPVLDTVLQLAKKLNLKSVAEGVETGEQAAWLINRGVTHLQGYIFSRPLRPETLIDYFQRHRA
;
A
#
# COMPACT_ATOMS: atom_id res chain seq x y z
N MET A 1 25.21 -3.71 -26.77
CA MET A 1 25.80 -3.26 -25.50
C MET A 1 24.68 -2.92 -24.54
N PRO A 2 24.74 -3.30 -23.29
CA PRO A 2 23.63 -3.03 -22.38
C PRO A 2 23.48 -1.53 -22.15
N LEU A 3 22.26 -1.04 -22.28
CA LEU A 3 21.85 0.28 -21.85
C LEU A 3 22.51 0.60 -20.52
N SER A 4 23.16 1.74 -20.41
CA SER A 4 23.91 2.13 -19.22
C SER A 4 23.04 1.88 -17.98
N GLY A 5 23.63 1.20 -17.00
CA GLY A 5 22.90 0.66 -15.85
C GLY A 5 22.13 1.68 -14.99
N ALA A 6 22.19 2.97 -15.32
CA ALA A 6 21.46 4.04 -14.64
C ALA A 6 19.98 4.06 -15.02
N LEU A 7 19.63 4.10 -16.29
CA LEU A 7 18.21 4.05 -16.73
C LEU A 7 17.62 2.65 -16.59
N GLN A 8 18.43 1.60 -16.76
CA GLN A 8 18.00 0.24 -16.43
C GLN A 8 17.74 0.04 -14.94
N ARG A 9 18.54 0.64 -14.04
CA ARG A 9 18.32 0.53 -12.60
C ARG A 9 17.01 1.19 -12.15
N HIS A 10 16.54 2.25 -12.79
CA HIS A 10 15.24 2.86 -12.48
C HIS A 10 14.07 2.19 -13.19
N ALA A 11 14.27 1.56 -14.36
CA ALA A 11 13.21 0.86 -15.09
C ALA A 11 12.96 -0.58 -14.62
N THR A 12 13.86 -1.20 -13.85
CA THR A 12 13.86 -2.66 -13.63
C THR A 12 13.90 -3.13 -12.17
N TYR A 13 13.40 -2.35 -11.19
CA TYR A 13 13.24 -2.87 -9.82
C TYR A 13 11.77 -2.97 -9.37
N PRO A 14 10.92 -3.81 -10.02
CA PRO A 14 9.61 -4.17 -9.49
C PRO A 14 9.73 -4.80 -8.10
N HIS A 15 10.83 -5.52 -7.83
CA HIS A 15 11.12 -6.12 -6.52
C HIS A 15 11.25 -5.11 -5.38
N ARG A 16 11.87 -3.95 -5.58
CA ARG A 16 12.00 -2.92 -4.52
C ARG A 16 10.67 -2.27 -4.20
N ILE A 17 9.82 -2.01 -5.22
CA ILE A 17 8.47 -1.47 -5.01
C ILE A 17 7.62 -2.52 -4.30
N ALA A 18 7.63 -3.77 -4.77
CA ALA A 18 6.90 -4.87 -4.17
C ALA A 18 7.32 -5.09 -2.70
N TRP A 19 8.63 -5.06 -2.42
CA TRP A 19 9.15 -5.23 -1.07
C TRP A 19 8.74 -4.10 -0.12
N ARG A 20 8.84 -2.84 -0.57
CA ARG A 20 8.36 -1.67 0.21
C ARG A 20 6.87 -1.74 0.48
N SER A 21 6.07 -2.09 -0.52
CA SER A 21 4.62 -2.23 -0.39
C SER A 21 4.25 -3.40 0.53
N ALA A 22 4.97 -4.52 0.45
CA ALA A 22 4.81 -5.66 1.35
C ALA A 22 5.16 -5.30 2.80
N MET A 23 6.24 -4.54 3.03
CA MET A 23 6.60 -4.04 4.36
C MET A 23 5.52 -3.14 4.96
N VAL A 24 4.97 -2.21 4.17
CA VAL A 24 3.88 -1.33 4.61
C VAL A 24 2.63 -2.14 4.95
N GLY A 25 2.25 -3.10 4.09
CA GLY A 25 1.15 -4.02 4.35
C GLY A 25 1.37 -4.87 5.60
N GLY A 26 2.58 -5.44 5.78
CA GLY A 26 2.94 -6.24 6.94
C GLY A 26 2.91 -5.44 8.25
N LEU A 27 3.43 -4.22 8.24
CA LEU A 27 3.37 -3.32 9.41
C LEU A 27 1.92 -2.96 9.76
N PHE A 28 1.11 -2.66 8.74
CA PHE A 28 -0.32 -2.40 8.92
C PHE A 28 -1.05 -3.62 9.50
N PHE A 29 -0.76 -4.83 8.98
CA PHE A 29 -1.34 -6.07 9.49
C PHE A 29 -1.05 -6.27 10.98
N LEU A 30 0.20 -6.10 11.40
CA LEU A 30 0.60 -6.24 12.80
C LEU A 30 -0.10 -5.21 13.70
N LEU A 31 -0.10 -3.95 13.30
CA LEU A 31 -0.74 -2.88 14.06
C LEU A 31 -2.25 -3.07 14.16
N PHE A 32 -2.91 -3.39 13.04
CA PHE A 32 -4.34 -3.68 13.00
C PHE A 32 -4.70 -4.86 13.88
N THR A 33 -3.94 -5.97 13.80
CA THR A 33 -4.20 -7.19 14.58
C THR A 33 -4.08 -6.91 16.08
N LEU A 34 -3.03 -6.19 16.52
CA LEU A 34 -2.86 -5.81 17.91
C LEU A 34 -4.01 -4.93 18.43
N LEU A 35 -4.38 -3.91 17.67
CA LEU A 35 -5.49 -3.02 18.03
C LEU A 35 -6.84 -3.74 18.04
N ALA A 36 -7.09 -4.61 17.08
CA ALA A 36 -8.33 -5.37 16.98
C ALA A 36 -8.46 -6.40 18.10
N ILE A 37 -7.37 -7.10 18.46
CA ILE A 37 -7.34 -8.01 19.63
C ILE A 37 -7.64 -7.22 20.90
N HIS A 38 -6.94 -6.11 21.12
CA HIS A 38 -7.14 -5.26 22.30
C HIS A 38 -8.60 -4.76 22.41
N HIS A 39 -9.13 -4.24 21.30
CA HIS A 39 -10.52 -3.76 21.26
C HIS A 39 -11.53 -4.87 21.54
N THR A 40 -11.36 -6.04 20.89
CA THR A 40 -12.26 -7.18 21.05
C THR A 40 -12.19 -7.74 22.45
N TRP A 41 -10.99 -7.82 23.04
CA TRP A 41 -10.78 -8.27 24.42
C TRP A 41 -11.56 -7.39 25.41
N HIS A 42 -11.42 -6.07 25.36
CA HIS A 42 -12.16 -5.15 26.21
C HIS A 42 -13.67 -5.16 25.96
N LYS A 43 -14.10 -5.39 24.72
CA LYS A 43 -15.52 -5.54 24.39
C LYS A 43 -16.10 -6.80 25.04
N ARG A 44 -15.41 -7.94 24.93
CA ARG A 44 -15.79 -9.23 25.51
C ARG A 44 -15.81 -9.18 27.04
N GLU A 45 -14.79 -8.63 27.63
CA GLU A 45 -14.72 -8.46 29.10
C GLU A 45 -15.93 -7.68 29.62
N ARG A 46 -16.30 -6.58 28.99
CA ARG A 46 -17.50 -5.81 29.34
C ARG A 46 -18.80 -6.62 29.15
N GLN A 47 -18.86 -7.47 28.13
CA GLN A 47 -20.02 -8.35 27.91
C GLN A 47 -20.12 -9.41 29.00
N HIS A 48 -19.04 -10.05 29.40
CA HIS A 48 -19.01 -11.03 30.50
C HIS A 48 -19.43 -10.42 31.83
N GLN A 49 -18.94 -9.21 32.12
CA GLN A 49 -19.34 -8.49 33.33
C GLN A 49 -20.85 -8.15 33.33
N ARG A 50 -21.39 -7.72 32.20
CA ARG A 50 -22.84 -7.44 32.05
C ARG A 50 -23.69 -8.70 32.21
N LEU A 51 -23.26 -9.81 31.65
CA LEU A 51 -23.95 -11.09 31.76
C LEU A 51 -24.05 -11.53 33.22
N LEU A 52 -22.91 -11.47 33.94
CA LEU A 52 -22.88 -11.79 35.38
C LEU A 52 -23.74 -10.85 36.21
N GLU A 53 -23.69 -9.55 35.94
CA GLU A 53 -24.47 -8.55 36.68
C GLU A 53 -25.96 -8.77 36.45
N HIS A 54 -26.37 -9.11 35.21
CA HIS A 54 -27.76 -9.42 34.92
C HIS A 54 -28.24 -10.68 35.62
N SER A 55 -27.40 -11.73 35.63
CA SER A 55 -27.68 -12.98 36.36
C SER A 55 -27.77 -12.77 37.87
N ARG A 56 -26.82 -11.99 38.40
CA ARG A 56 -26.79 -11.60 39.83
C ARG A 56 -28.06 -10.85 40.22
N SER A 57 -28.41 -9.79 39.47
CA SER A 57 -29.55 -8.93 39.80
C SER A 57 -30.87 -9.70 39.72
N ALA A 58 -31.03 -10.58 38.74
CA ALA A 58 -32.24 -11.39 38.57
C ALA A 58 -32.43 -12.35 39.76
N LEU A 59 -31.35 -13.05 40.20
CA LEU A 59 -31.42 -13.92 41.39
C LEU A 59 -31.67 -13.11 42.68
N GLN A 60 -30.99 -11.97 42.84
CA GLN A 60 -31.15 -11.11 44.00
C GLN A 60 -32.59 -10.55 44.10
N GLN A 61 -33.22 -10.13 43.01
CA GLN A 61 -34.62 -9.71 42.96
C GLN A 61 -35.55 -10.87 43.33
N THR A 62 -35.29 -12.07 42.83
CA THR A 62 -36.09 -13.25 43.17
C THR A 62 -36.01 -13.59 44.65
N LEU A 63 -34.81 -13.59 45.23
CA LEU A 63 -34.63 -13.84 46.65
C LEU A 63 -35.26 -12.75 47.54
N ALA A 64 -35.09 -11.46 47.16
CA ALA A 64 -35.66 -10.34 47.87
C ALA A 64 -37.22 -10.35 47.82
N SER A 65 -37.79 -10.67 46.66
CA SER A 65 -39.22 -10.84 46.52
C SER A 65 -39.77 -11.96 47.38
N LEU A 66 -39.08 -13.12 47.35
CA LEU A 66 -39.44 -14.26 48.18
C LEU A 66 -39.38 -13.94 49.69
N TYR A 67 -38.28 -13.31 50.10
CA TYR A 67 -38.11 -12.87 51.48
C TYR A 67 -39.27 -11.97 51.95
N ASN A 68 -39.53 -10.89 51.21
CA ASN A 68 -40.49 -9.87 51.60
C ASN A 68 -41.96 -10.33 51.48
N SER A 69 -42.30 -11.07 50.41
CA SER A 69 -43.68 -11.43 50.12
C SER A 69 -44.15 -12.74 50.81
N THR A 70 -43.19 -13.66 51.04
CA THR A 70 -43.55 -15.02 51.48
C THR A 70 -42.99 -15.38 52.84
N LEU A 71 -41.67 -15.21 53.05
CA LEU A 71 -41.01 -15.73 54.24
C LEU A 71 -41.14 -14.82 55.47
N SER A 72 -40.88 -13.50 55.31
CA SER A 72 -41.00 -12.54 56.41
C SER A 72 -42.38 -12.51 57.04
N PRO A 73 -43.51 -12.53 56.29
CA PRO A 73 -44.83 -12.60 56.90
C PRO A 73 -45.16 -13.90 57.65
N LEU A 74 -44.35 -14.96 57.50
CA LEU A 74 -44.51 -16.23 58.20
C LEU A 74 -43.77 -16.28 59.53
N LEU A 75 -42.84 -15.37 59.79
CA LEU A 75 -42.05 -15.34 61.05
C LEU A 75 -42.89 -15.26 62.32
N PRO A 76 -44.01 -14.47 62.39
CA PRO A 76 -44.83 -14.45 63.58
C PRO A 76 -45.49 -15.80 63.91
N PHE A 77 -45.67 -16.66 62.90
CA PHE A 77 -46.39 -17.94 63.08
C PHE A 77 -45.48 -19.10 63.51
N THR A 78 -44.20 -18.88 63.74
CA THR A 78 -43.23 -19.91 64.15
C THR A 78 -43.50 -20.52 65.51
N HIS A 79 -44.42 -19.95 66.30
CA HIS A 79 -44.88 -20.47 67.58
C HIS A 79 -46.28 -21.10 67.57
N ASN A 80 -46.98 -21.03 66.42
CA ASN A 80 -48.33 -21.52 66.27
C ASN A 80 -48.34 -23.05 66.02
N ALA A 81 -49.39 -23.74 66.45
CA ALA A 81 -49.56 -25.15 66.14
C ALA A 81 -49.73 -25.37 64.62
N CYS A 82 -49.08 -26.41 64.06
CA CYS A 82 -49.06 -26.67 62.63
C CYS A 82 -50.45 -26.76 61.98
N HIS A 83 -51.43 -27.37 62.67
CA HIS A 83 -52.79 -27.54 62.13
C HIS A 83 -53.51 -26.22 61.86
N THR A 84 -53.16 -25.17 62.59
CA THR A 84 -53.77 -23.84 62.42
C THR A 84 -53.18 -23.05 61.22
N ILE A 85 -51.90 -23.28 60.93
CA ILE A 85 -51.17 -22.50 59.93
C ILE A 85 -50.88 -23.28 58.62
N ASN A 86 -51.05 -24.60 58.61
CA ASN A 86 -50.70 -25.44 57.48
C ASN A 86 -51.39 -25.00 56.16
N ARG A 87 -52.66 -24.61 56.22
CA ARG A 87 -53.40 -24.14 55.04
C ARG A 87 -52.78 -22.88 54.46
N GLU A 88 -52.38 -21.93 55.26
CA GLU A 88 -51.70 -20.69 54.86
C GLU A 88 -50.32 -20.99 54.31
N LEU A 89 -49.56 -21.87 54.95
CA LEU A 89 -48.23 -22.32 54.49
C LEU A 89 -48.31 -22.95 53.09
N THR A 90 -49.27 -23.87 52.88
CA THR A 90 -49.47 -24.57 51.60
C THR A 90 -49.92 -23.58 50.51
N SER A 91 -50.84 -22.68 50.83
CA SER A 91 -51.29 -21.63 49.92
C SER A 91 -50.13 -20.73 49.46
N ARG A 92 -49.34 -20.23 50.41
CA ARG A 92 -48.20 -19.36 50.08
C ARG A 92 -47.13 -20.11 49.28
N ALA A 93 -46.85 -21.35 49.61
CA ALA A 93 -45.91 -22.17 48.83
C ALA A 93 -46.38 -22.44 47.40
N ALA A 94 -47.71 -22.63 47.19
CA ALA A 94 -48.30 -22.86 45.90
C ALA A 94 -48.25 -21.64 44.97
N PHE A 95 -48.39 -20.42 45.54
CA PHE A 95 -48.32 -19.19 44.76
C PHE A 95 -46.90 -18.59 44.60
N ALA A 96 -45.96 -19.03 45.42
CA ALA A 96 -44.57 -18.63 45.26
C ALA A 96 -43.87 -19.53 44.26
N GLY A 97 -43.77 -19.05 43.00
CA GLY A 97 -43.06 -19.78 41.94
C GLY A 97 -41.63 -20.14 42.34
N ASN A 98 -41.17 -21.33 42.11
CA ASN A 98 -39.87 -21.88 42.46
C ASN A 98 -39.68 -22.40 43.91
N LEU A 99 -40.70 -22.27 44.79
CA LEU A 99 -40.63 -22.92 46.11
C LEU A 99 -40.96 -24.41 46.03
N ARG A 100 -40.20 -25.24 46.75
CA ARG A 100 -40.49 -26.67 46.95
C ARG A 100 -41.26 -26.89 48.22
N ALA A 101 -40.75 -26.31 49.32
CA ALA A 101 -41.37 -26.42 50.62
C ALA A 101 -40.99 -25.22 51.50
N ILE A 102 -41.89 -24.88 52.41
CA ILE A 102 -41.63 -23.96 53.51
C ILE A 102 -41.75 -24.78 54.80
N LEU A 103 -40.79 -24.65 55.67
CA LEU A 103 -40.75 -25.28 57.00
C LEU A 103 -40.76 -24.18 58.05
N LEU A 104 -41.61 -24.37 59.06
CA LEU A 104 -41.54 -23.55 60.27
C LEU A 104 -40.65 -24.31 61.29
N VAL A 105 -39.69 -23.54 61.85
CA VAL A 105 -38.70 -24.05 62.77
C VAL A 105 -38.84 -23.39 64.13
N ASN A 106 -38.85 -24.16 65.15
CA ASN A 106 -38.88 -23.70 66.54
C ASN A 106 -37.84 -24.44 67.36
N ASN A 107 -36.95 -23.71 68.06
CA ASN A 107 -35.86 -24.25 68.83
C ASN A 107 -34.99 -25.28 68.03
N GLY A 108 -34.66 -24.97 66.79
CA GLY A 108 -33.87 -25.83 65.94
C GLY A 108 -34.59 -27.04 65.32
N ASN A 109 -35.88 -27.25 65.67
CA ASN A 109 -36.68 -28.36 65.12
C ASN A 109 -37.72 -27.83 64.12
N ALA A 110 -37.74 -28.36 62.89
CA ALA A 110 -38.81 -28.15 61.95
C ALA A 110 -40.03 -28.95 62.40
N PHE A 111 -41.15 -28.26 62.57
CA PHE A 111 -42.38 -28.86 63.12
C PHE A 111 -43.58 -28.81 62.17
N CYS A 112 -43.54 -27.97 61.15
CA CYS A 112 -44.61 -27.83 60.19
C CYS A 112 -44.08 -27.59 58.79
N SER A 113 -44.60 -28.28 57.77
CA SER A 113 -44.19 -28.19 56.37
C SER A 113 -45.38 -27.87 55.49
N SER A 114 -45.17 -26.99 54.51
CA SER A 114 -46.19 -26.72 53.47
C SER A 114 -46.48 -27.93 52.57
N ALA A 115 -45.57 -28.92 52.54
CA ALA A 115 -45.65 -30.10 51.67
C ALA A 115 -46.20 -31.35 52.39
N THR A 116 -45.82 -31.56 53.66
CA THR A 116 -46.16 -32.79 54.40
C THR A 116 -47.03 -32.55 55.64
N GLY A 117 -47.29 -31.29 55.96
CA GLY A 117 -48.02 -30.95 57.16
C GLY A 117 -47.18 -31.03 58.43
N SER A 118 -47.79 -31.60 59.54
CA SER A 118 -47.11 -31.69 60.82
C SER A 118 -46.08 -32.82 60.87
N PHE A 119 -44.86 -32.51 61.29
CA PHE A 119 -43.77 -33.45 61.50
C PHE A 119 -42.77 -32.89 62.52
N SER A 120 -41.76 -33.63 62.91
CA SER A 120 -40.72 -33.11 63.77
C SER A 120 -39.39 -33.71 63.42
N LEU A 121 -38.48 -32.86 62.88
CA LEU A 121 -37.12 -33.22 62.58
C LEU A 121 -36.19 -32.03 62.88
N PRO A 122 -34.99 -32.30 63.42
CA PRO A 122 -33.99 -31.27 63.62
C PRO A 122 -33.54 -30.67 62.24
N ILE A 123 -33.32 -29.37 62.19
CA ILE A 123 -32.93 -28.69 60.92
C ILE A 123 -31.57 -29.17 60.42
N ASN A 124 -30.67 -29.54 61.31
CA ASN A 124 -29.35 -30.11 60.97
C ASN A 124 -29.44 -31.48 60.26
N VAL A 125 -30.52 -32.22 60.43
CA VAL A 125 -30.80 -33.46 59.67
C VAL A 125 -31.32 -33.12 58.28
N ILE A 126 -32.09 -32.02 58.11
CA ILE A 126 -32.65 -31.56 56.84
C ILE A 126 -31.59 -30.86 55.99
N SER A 127 -30.81 -29.99 56.64
CA SER A 127 -29.74 -29.23 56.00
C SER A 127 -28.52 -29.15 56.96
N PRO A 128 -27.60 -30.13 56.92
CA PRO A 128 -26.48 -30.21 57.86
C PRO A 128 -25.52 -29.01 57.80
N GLN A 129 -25.47 -28.33 56.69
CA GLN A 129 -24.56 -27.20 56.46
C GLN A 129 -25.18 -25.81 56.78
N SER A 130 -26.49 -25.76 57.10
CA SER A 130 -27.18 -24.51 57.39
C SER A 130 -26.85 -23.97 58.77
N ASP A 131 -26.43 -22.72 58.85
CA ASP A 131 -26.11 -22.04 60.09
C ASP A 131 -27.36 -21.22 60.56
N ILE A 132 -28.13 -21.84 61.44
CA ILE A 132 -29.36 -21.23 62.00
C ILE A 132 -29.10 -20.13 63.06
N SER A 133 -27.84 -19.88 63.41
CA SER A 133 -27.46 -18.77 64.27
C SER A 133 -27.46 -17.42 63.60
N ARG A 134 -27.30 -17.42 62.30
CA ARG A 134 -27.31 -16.23 61.47
C ARG A 134 -28.74 -15.73 61.22
N ASP A 135 -28.87 -14.43 60.96
CA ASP A 135 -30.19 -13.84 60.64
C ASP A 135 -30.73 -14.36 59.29
N THR A 136 -29.86 -14.57 58.34
CA THR A 136 -30.15 -15.26 57.09
C THR A 136 -28.97 -16.15 56.70
N ASP A 137 -29.26 -17.36 56.24
CA ASP A 137 -28.28 -18.26 55.67
C ASP A 137 -28.80 -18.90 54.39
N LEU A 138 -27.89 -19.21 53.47
CA LEU A 138 -28.27 -19.70 52.15
C LEU A 138 -27.24 -20.78 51.72
N GLN A 139 -27.75 -21.99 51.43
CA GLN A 139 -26.95 -23.16 51.13
C GLN A 139 -27.45 -23.87 49.88
N LEU A 140 -26.53 -24.50 49.14
CA LEU A 140 -26.88 -25.41 48.05
C LEU A 140 -27.00 -26.83 48.60
N MET A 141 -28.14 -27.47 48.34
CA MET A 141 -28.40 -28.85 48.71
C MET A 141 -28.43 -29.76 47.49
N PRO A 142 -27.89 -30.97 47.55
CA PRO A 142 -27.95 -31.92 46.41
C PRO A 142 -29.38 -32.35 46.09
N GLY A 143 -30.28 -32.31 47.08
CA GLY A 143 -31.70 -32.61 46.93
C GLY A 143 -32.45 -32.33 48.22
N THR A 144 -33.73 -32.59 48.22
CA THR A 144 -34.63 -32.56 49.39
C THR A 144 -35.24 -33.95 49.63
N PRO A 145 -35.72 -34.29 50.83
CA PRO A 145 -36.35 -35.60 51.04
C PRO A 145 -37.47 -35.96 50.07
N LEU A 146 -38.19 -34.96 49.53
CA LEU A 146 -39.22 -35.15 48.53
C LEU A 146 -38.68 -35.24 47.09
N GLN A 147 -37.49 -34.73 46.84
CA GLN A 147 -36.81 -34.74 45.53
C GLN A 147 -35.30 -34.89 45.75
N PRO A 148 -34.82 -36.11 46.03
CA PRO A 148 -33.41 -36.31 46.41
C PRO A 148 -32.42 -36.02 45.29
N ASP A 149 -32.83 -36.22 44.02
CA ASP A 149 -31.94 -36.10 42.87
C ASP A 149 -31.97 -34.70 42.18
N LYS A 150 -32.69 -33.74 42.79
CA LYS A 150 -32.76 -32.38 42.21
C LYS A 150 -32.11 -31.39 43.16
N PRO A 151 -31.09 -30.64 42.70
CA PRO A 151 -30.48 -29.56 43.48
C PRO A 151 -31.52 -28.57 44.01
N ALA A 152 -31.33 -28.10 45.23
CA ALA A 152 -32.18 -27.09 45.85
C ALA A 152 -31.32 -26.00 46.49
N LEU A 153 -31.88 -24.80 46.53
CA LEU A 153 -31.32 -23.71 47.31
C LEU A 153 -32.12 -23.65 48.63
N ALA A 154 -31.44 -23.85 49.76
CA ALA A 154 -32.00 -23.76 51.09
C ALA A 154 -31.79 -22.32 51.61
N LEU A 155 -32.88 -21.65 51.98
CA LEU A 155 -32.82 -20.32 52.55
C LEU A 155 -33.38 -20.37 53.98
N TRP A 156 -32.57 -19.99 54.97
CA TRP A 156 -32.91 -19.79 56.34
C TRP A 156 -33.18 -18.32 56.62
N VAL A 157 -34.27 -18.02 57.31
CA VAL A 157 -34.63 -16.68 57.79
C VAL A 157 -34.98 -16.80 59.28
N LYS A 158 -34.19 -16.16 60.12
CA LYS A 158 -34.37 -16.18 61.60
C LYS A 158 -35.49 -15.25 62.03
N ASN A 159 -36.20 -15.66 63.05
CA ASN A 159 -37.20 -14.78 63.72
C ASN A 159 -36.45 -13.80 64.65
N PRO A 160 -36.62 -12.46 64.46
CA PRO A 160 -36.00 -11.47 65.33
C PRO A 160 -36.43 -11.67 66.78
N GLY A 161 -35.44 -11.77 67.66
CA GLY A 161 -35.68 -11.91 69.11
C GLY A 161 -35.74 -13.36 69.64
N ASN A 162 -35.67 -14.37 68.80
CA ASN A 162 -35.68 -15.76 69.27
C ASN A 162 -34.57 -16.60 68.60
N LEU A 163 -33.68 -17.20 69.44
CA LEU A 163 -32.57 -18.02 68.94
C LEU A 163 -33.11 -19.37 68.42
N GLN A 164 -32.61 -19.81 67.26
CA GLN A 164 -32.98 -21.06 66.58
C GLN A 164 -34.46 -21.22 66.19
N THR A 165 -35.17 -20.09 66.04
CA THR A 165 -36.55 -20.08 65.59
C THR A 165 -36.63 -19.24 64.30
N GLY A 166 -37.34 -19.74 63.31
CA GLY A 166 -37.45 -19.04 62.02
C GLY A 166 -38.16 -19.84 60.95
N VAL A 167 -38.00 -19.40 59.72
CA VAL A 167 -38.56 -20.03 58.50
C VAL A 167 -37.44 -20.58 57.67
N PHE A 168 -37.54 -21.85 57.29
CA PHE A 168 -36.63 -22.50 56.35
C PHE A 168 -37.37 -22.80 55.05
N ALA A 169 -36.85 -22.34 53.93
CA ALA A 169 -37.46 -22.54 52.63
C ALA A 169 -36.52 -23.27 51.68
N THR A 170 -37.03 -24.17 50.88
CA THR A 170 -36.31 -24.83 49.83
C THR A 170 -36.81 -24.40 48.44
N LEU A 171 -35.91 -23.94 47.61
CA LEU A 171 -36.23 -23.42 46.29
C LEU A 171 -35.71 -24.33 45.19
N ASN A 172 -36.41 -24.39 44.08
CA ASN A 172 -35.91 -24.94 42.86
C ASN A 172 -34.84 -24.02 42.32
N ILE A 173 -33.68 -24.52 42.07
CA ILE A 173 -32.58 -23.80 41.41
C ILE A 173 -32.22 -24.48 40.11
N SER A 174 -32.15 -23.71 39.05
CA SER A 174 -31.68 -24.21 37.76
C SER A 174 -30.80 -23.15 37.10
N LEU A 175 -29.71 -23.56 36.55
CA LEU A 175 -28.85 -22.69 35.76
C LEU A 175 -29.27 -22.58 34.26
N ALA A 176 -30.31 -23.35 33.85
CA ALA A 176 -30.74 -23.38 32.47
C ALA A 176 -31.09 -22.00 31.86
N PRO A 177 -31.84 -21.12 32.58
CA PRO A 177 -32.11 -19.76 32.05
C PRO A 177 -30.84 -18.95 31.81
N TYR A 178 -29.88 -19.06 32.73
CA TYR A 178 -28.61 -18.32 32.63
C TYR A 178 -27.68 -18.94 31.57
N GLN A 179 -27.74 -20.25 31.42
CA GLN A 179 -27.01 -21.00 30.38
C GLN A 179 -27.54 -20.62 28.98
N LEU A 180 -28.84 -20.42 28.79
CA LEU A 180 -29.42 -19.92 27.57
C LEU A 180 -28.90 -18.52 27.21
N MET A 181 -28.74 -17.65 28.19
CA MET A 181 -28.12 -16.33 27.98
C MET A 181 -26.64 -16.47 27.58
N ALA A 182 -25.91 -17.40 28.17
CA ALA A 182 -24.50 -17.66 27.87
C ALA A 182 -24.29 -18.34 26.51
N SER A 183 -25.30 -19.02 25.94
CA SER A 183 -25.18 -19.75 24.66
C SER A 183 -24.85 -18.85 23.46
N TRP A 184 -25.11 -17.54 23.55
CA TRP A 184 -24.74 -16.54 22.56
C TRP A 184 -23.26 -16.12 22.62
N HIS A 185 -22.52 -16.67 23.58
CA HIS A 185 -21.13 -16.37 23.87
C HIS A 185 -20.28 -17.65 23.72
N PRO A 186 -19.78 -17.96 22.52
CA PRO A 186 -19.09 -19.21 22.24
C PRO A 186 -17.77 -19.37 23.02
N GLU A 187 -17.28 -18.28 23.60
CA GLU A 187 -16.10 -18.26 24.48
C GLU A 187 -16.38 -18.75 25.90
N ILE A 188 -17.67 -18.77 26.31
CA ILE A 188 -18.11 -19.25 27.65
C ILE A 188 -18.33 -20.75 27.56
N THR A 189 -17.54 -21.51 28.32
CA THR A 189 -17.68 -22.98 28.38
C THR A 189 -18.67 -23.42 29.42
N GLY A 190 -18.97 -22.59 30.44
CA GLY A 190 -19.93 -22.91 31.47
C GLY A 190 -20.06 -21.81 32.50
N MET A 191 -21.04 -22.03 33.41
CA MET A 191 -21.24 -21.16 34.55
C MET A 191 -21.55 -21.98 35.78
N ALA A 192 -21.28 -21.41 36.95
CA ALA A 192 -21.60 -22.02 38.24
C ALA A 192 -22.21 -21.00 39.22
N LEU A 193 -23.05 -21.51 40.10
CA LEU A 193 -23.47 -20.84 41.33
C LEU A 193 -22.75 -21.52 42.48
N VAL A 194 -21.91 -20.77 43.19
CA VAL A 194 -21.05 -21.27 44.27
C VAL A 194 -21.55 -20.74 45.58
N ALA A 195 -21.75 -21.66 46.54
CA ALA A 195 -22.11 -21.37 47.92
C ALA A 195 -21.05 -21.99 48.84
N GLN A 196 -20.37 -21.21 49.67
CA GLN A 196 -19.36 -21.64 50.62
C GLN A 196 -18.48 -22.86 50.18
N HIS A 197 -18.94 -24.09 50.44
CA HIS A 197 -18.23 -25.33 50.10
C HIS A 197 -18.83 -26.13 48.94
N SER A 198 -19.95 -25.66 48.38
CA SER A 198 -20.69 -26.39 47.34
C SER A 198 -20.98 -25.52 46.13
N ALA A 199 -21.07 -26.14 44.95
CA ALA A 199 -21.32 -25.48 43.71
C ALA A 199 -22.34 -26.24 42.87
N LEU A 200 -23.21 -25.50 42.20
CA LEU A 200 -24.06 -25.98 41.13
C LEU A 200 -23.47 -25.51 39.80
N THR A 201 -23.18 -26.43 38.88
CA THR A 201 -22.52 -26.12 37.60
C THR A 201 -23.47 -26.38 36.42
N SER A 202 -23.20 -25.73 35.30
CA SER A 202 -23.99 -25.91 34.06
C SER A 202 -23.59 -27.18 33.26
N TRP A 203 -22.47 -27.80 33.59
CA TRP A 203 -21.92 -28.97 32.86
C TRP A 203 -22.04 -30.28 33.60
N GLN A 204 -22.40 -30.26 34.91
CA GLN A 204 -22.58 -31.47 35.71
C GLN A 204 -23.93 -31.46 36.41
N HIS A 205 -24.61 -32.60 36.43
CA HIS A 205 -25.85 -32.73 37.20
C HIS A 205 -25.56 -32.88 38.69
N GLY A 206 -26.29 -32.14 39.50
CA GLY A 206 -26.15 -32.16 40.93
C GLY A 206 -25.22 -31.07 41.49
N VAL A 207 -25.04 -31.10 42.81
CA VAL A 207 -24.16 -30.21 43.57
C VAL A 207 -22.83 -30.88 43.73
N MET A 208 -21.74 -30.18 43.54
CA MET A 208 -20.35 -30.64 43.71
C MET A 208 -19.61 -29.79 44.74
N GLU A 209 -18.47 -30.27 45.18
CA GLU A 209 -17.58 -29.52 46.07
C GLU A 209 -16.86 -28.41 45.32
N ASN A 210 -16.71 -27.26 45.98
CA ASN A 210 -16.10 -26.08 45.39
C ASN A 210 -14.62 -26.26 45.02
N GLU A 211 -13.91 -27.16 45.72
CA GLU A 211 -12.46 -27.42 45.54
C GLU A 211 -12.13 -27.97 44.12
N ASN A 212 -13.10 -28.56 43.44
CA ASN A 212 -12.92 -29.20 42.14
C ASN A 212 -13.27 -28.29 40.93
N LEU A 213 -13.47 -26.99 41.15
CA LEU A 213 -13.84 -26.06 40.10
C LEU A 213 -12.61 -25.59 39.33
N PRO A 214 -12.72 -25.38 37.99
CA PRO A 214 -11.68 -24.77 37.17
C PRO A 214 -11.38 -23.32 37.59
N THR A 215 -10.32 -22.75 37.03
CA THR A 215 -10.03 -21.32 37.21
C THR A 215 -11.15 -20.46 36.62
N PRO A 216 -11.72 -19.53 37.41
CA PRO A 216 -12.82 -18.70 36.93
C PRO A 216 -12.35 -17.65 35.93
N LEU A 217 -13.15 -17.41 34.88
CA LEU A 217 -12.98 -16.29 33.95
C LEU A 217 -13.36 -14.96 34.61
N VAL A 218 -14.56 -14.92 35.21
CA VAL A 218 -15.07 -13.77 35.98
C VAL A 218 -15.99 -14.30 37.07
N GLN A 219 -15.99 -13.66 38.23
CA GLN A 219 -16.86 -14.00 39.34
C GLN A 219 -17.50 -12.74 39.99
N ARG A 220 -18.72 -12.90 40.53
CA ARG A 220 -19.44 -11.84 41.23
C ARG A 220 -20.22 -12.42 42.42
N SER A 221 -20.04 -11.81 43.57
CA SER A 221 -20.79 -12.19 44.80
C SER A 221 -22.17 -11.56 44.82
N LEU A 222 -23.16 -12.26 45.40
CA LEU A 222 -24.45 -11.70 45.74
C LEU A 222 -24.35 -10.87 47.01
N GLU A 223 -24.88 -9.64 47.00
CA GLU A 223 -24.91 -8.81 48.19
C GLU A 223 -25.89 -9.39 49.23
N GLY A 224 -25.44 -9.53 50.45
CA GLY A 224 -26.24 -10.05 51.53
C GLY A 224 -26.39 -11.57 51.63
N TYR A 225 -25.82 -12.31 50.69
CA TYR A 225 -25.85 -13.79 50.66
C TYR A 225 -24.50 -14.39 50.37
N PRO A 226 -24.14 -15.56 50.94
CA PRO A 226 -22.87 -16.25 50.72
C PRO A 226 -22.88 -17.02 49.39
N LEU A 227 -23.29 -16.36 48.30
CA LEU A 227 -23.40 -16.90 46.96
C LEU A 227 -22.56 -16.11 45.98
N GLN A 228 -21.99 -16.80 45.00
CA GLN A 228 -21.23 -16.21 43.89
C GLN A 228 -21.66 -16.83 42.58
N PHE A 229 -21.86 -15.97 41.57
CA PHE A 229 -21.92 -16.39 40.18
C PHE A 229 -20.52 -16.42 39.59
N VAL A 230 -20.19 -17.49 38.89
CA VAL A 230 -18.89 -17.71 38.27
C VAL A 230 -19.08 -18.10 36.81
N LEU A 231 -18.32 -17.47 35.91
CA LEU A 231 -18.23 -17.85 34.52
C LEU A 231 -16.90 -18.54 34.25
N TYR A 232 -16.93 -19.54 33.39
CA TYR A 232 -15.78 -20.31 32.94
C TYR A 232 -15.65 -20.22 31.40
N GLY A 233 -14.42 -20.20 30.89
CA GLY A 233 -14.15 -20.11 29.47
C GLY A 233 -12.89 -19.33 29.18
N SER A 234 -12.84 -18.74 27.99
CA SER A 234 -11.77 -17.85 27.53
C SER A 234 -12.30 -16.44 27.33
N THR A 235 -11.41 -15.45 27.37
CA THR A 235 -11.79 -14.06 27.14
C THR A 235 -12.23 -13.82 25.68
N LEU A 236 -11.59 -14.54 24.73
CA LEU A 236 -11.87 -14.45 23.30
C LEU A 236 -12.24 -15.83 22.75
N ALA A 237 -13.21 -15.87 21.84
CA ALA A 237 -13.54 -17.08 21.11
C ALA A 237 -12.52 -17.33 19.98
N PHE A 238 -12.39 -18.57 19.55
CA PHE A 238 -11.57 -18.92 18.40
C PHE A 238 -12.02 -18.19 17.11
N SER A 239 -13.32 -18.02 16.96
CA SER A 239 -13.91 -17.23 15.85
C SER A 239 -13.51 -15.75 15.87
N ASP A 240 -13.25 -15.16 17.05
CA ASP A 240 -12.79 -13.78 17.16
C ASP A 240 -11.38 -13.66 16.56
N TYR A 241 -10.48 -14.60 16.86
CA TYR A 241 -9.14 -14.64 16.26
C TYR A 241 -9.20 -14.84 14.74
N GLN A 242 -10.01 -15.76 14.26
CA GLN A 242 -10.20 -15.98 12.82
C GLN A 242 -10.67 -14.73 12.11
N ASN A 243 -11.69 -14.06 12.64
CA ASN A 243 -12.25 -12.84 12.04
C ASN A 243 -11.24 -11.69 12.03
N ILE A 244 -10.48 -11.52 13.10
CA ILE A 244 -9.43 -10.49 13.20
C ILE A 244 -8.31 -10.77 12.17
N LEU A 245 -7.84 -12.01 12.07
CA LEU A 245 -6.78 -12.39 11.13
C LEU A 245 -7.24 -12.26 9.68
N LEU A 246 -8.44 -12.73 9.34
CA LEU A 246 -8.97 -12.64 7.97
C LEU A 246 -9.22 -11.19 7.55
N SER A 247 -9.85 -10.39 8.41
CA SER A 247 -10.08 -8.97 8.12
C SER A 247 -8.78 -8.18 8.05
N GLY A 248 -7.84 -8.46 8.95
CA GLY A 248 -6.50 -7.86 8.94
C GLY A 248 -5.72 -8.19 7.68
N LEU A 249 -5.76 -9.45 7.23
CA LEU A 249 -5.12 -9.88 5.99
C LEU A 249 -5.72 -9.17 4.77
N LEU A 250 -7.05 -9.14 4.67
CA LEU A 250 -7.74 -8.47 3.57
C LEU A 250 -7.38 -6.98 3.49
N LEU A 251 -7.46 -6.27 4.61
CA LEU A 251 -7.13 -4.84 4.68
C LEU A 251 -5.65 -4.59 4.38
N SER A 252 -4.75 -5.44 4.87
CA SER A 252 -3.31 -5.30 4.62
C SER A 252 -2.97 -5.50 3.14
N LEU A 253 -3.65 -6.42 2.45
CA LEU A 253 -3.50 -6.62 1.00
C LEU A 253 -4.00 -5.40 0.21
N LEU A 254 -5.10 -4.78 0.62
CA LEU A 254 -5.61 -3.54 0.02
C LEU A 254 -4.61 -2.38 0.21
N VAL A 255 -4.06 -2.23 1.40
CA VAL A 255 -3.05 -1.19 1.69
C VAL A 255 -1.77 -1.44 0.91
N ALA A 256 -1.27 -2.68 0.87
CA ALA A 256 -0.08 -3.04 0.09
C ALA A 256 -0.30 -2.82 -1.41
N GLY A 257 -1.45 -3.22 -1.95
CA GLY A 257 -1.84 -3.01 -3.35
C GLY A 257 -1.95 -1.53 -3.71
N GLY A 258 -2.61 -0.74 -2.86
CA GLY A 258 -2.70 0.71 -3.04
C GLY A 258 -1.33 1.40 -3.00
N CYS A 259 -0.47 1.02 -2.05
CA CYS A 259 0.91 1.50 -1.97
C CYS A 259 1.71 1.12 -3.23
N TRP A 260 1.57 -0.12 -3.71
CA TRP A 260 2.22 -0.59 -4.93
C TRP A 260 1.76 0.21 -6.16
N LEU A 261 0.45 0.42 -6.32
CA LEU A 261 -0.12 1.21 -7.42
C LEU A 261 0.39 2.67 -7.39
N LEU A 262 0.41 3.29 -6.21
CA LEU A 262 0.94 4.65 -6.04
C LEU A 262 2.42 4.72 -6.40
N LEU A 263 3.25 3.84 -5.84
CA LEU A 263 4.69 3.82 -6.12
C LEU A 263 4.97 3.52 -7.60
N ALA A 264 4.26 2.56 -8.21
CA ALA A 264 4.36 2.25 -9.63
C ALA A 264 3.93 3.43 -10.51
N HIS A 265 2.87 4.15 -10.12
CA HIS A 265 2.44 5.35 -10.82
C HIS A 265 3.47 6.49 -10.73
N TYR A 266 4.12 6.69 -9.56
CA TYR A 266 5.14 7.72 -9.39
C TYR A 266 6.47 7.39 -10.10
N GLN A 267 6.76 6.11 -10.32
CA GLN A 267 7.99 5.64 -10.99
C GLN A 267 7.77 5.25 -12.46
N ARG A 268 6.71 5.77 -13.13
CA ARG A 268 6.50 5.51 -14.56
C ARG A 268 7.72 5.96 -15.36
N PRO A 269 8.25 5.08 -16.23
CA PRO A 269 9.29 5.46 -17.20
C PRO A 269 8.85 6.71 -17.96
N GLY A 270 9.76 7.57 -18.36
CA GLY A 270 9.45 8.83 -19.07
C GLY A 270 9.18 10.04 -18.17
N ARG A 271 8.69 9.89 -16.95
CA ARG A 271 8.53 11.04 -16.03
C ARG A 271 9.84 11.71 -15.65
N GLU A 272 10.92 10.93 -15.59
CA GLU A 272 12.27 11.44 -15.30
C GLU A 272 12.71 12.44 -16.38
N LEU A 273 12.54 12.06 -17.64
CA LEU A 273 12.89 12.91 -18.79
C LEU A 273 12.05 14.20 -18.81
N ILE A 274 10.73 14.09 -18.57
CA ILE A 274 9.85 15.28 -18.48
C ILE A 274 10.25 16.19 -17.31
N ARG A 275 10.62 15.59 -16.16
CA ARG A 275 11.10 16.35 -15.00
C ARG A 275 12.44 17.00 -15.27
N GLY A 276 13.35 16.28 -15.94
CA GLY A 276 14.64 16.81 -16.37
C GLY A 276 14.49 18.05 -17.26
N MET A 277 13.59 18.02 -18.26
CA MET A 277 13.27 19.19 -19.07
C MET A 277 12.77 20.37 -18.21
N LYS A 278 11.83 20.13 -17.29
CA LYS A 278 11.28 21.17 -16.41
C LYS A 278 12.28 21.75 -15.41
N ARG A 279 13.27 20.96 -14.99
CA ARG A 279 14.31 21.38 -14.03
C ARG A 279 15.52 22.04 -14.68
N GLY A 280 15.56 22.10 -16.02
CA GLY A 280 16.70 22.66 -16.74
C GLY A 280 17.94 21.77 -16.71
N GLU A 281 17.76 20.45 -16.62
CA GLU A 281 18.86 19.46 -16.64
C GLU A 281 19.42 19.25 -18.06
N PHE A 282 18.68 19.69 -19.07
CA PHE A 282 19.08 19.65 -20.47
C PHE A 282 19.72 20.96 -20.90
N HIS A 283 20.75 20.83 -21.72
CA HIS A 283 21.44 21.97 -22.34
C HIS A 283 21.96 21.57 -23.71
N VAL A 284 22.40 22.54 -24.49
CA VAL A 284 22.99 22.30 -25.80
C VAL A 284 24.47 22.59 -25.75
N GLU A 285 25.26 21.72 -26.36
CA GLU A 285 26.64 21.95 -26.74
C GLU A 285 26.70 22.04 -28.25
N TYR A 286 27.59 22.88 -28.74
CA TYR A 286 27.74 23.13 -30.16
C TYR A 286 29.12 22.65 -30.60
N GLN A 287 29.17 21.79 -31.63
CA GLN A 287 30.44 21.35 -32.18
C GLN A 287 30.72 22.11 -33.48
N PRO A 288 31.85 22.82 -33.58
CA PRO A 288 32.19 23.57 -34.80
C PRO A 288 32.39 22.65 -35.99
N LEU A 289 31.87 23.11 -37.14
CA LEU A 289 32.16 22.61 -38.48
C LEU A 289 33.10 23.58 -39.16
N VAL A 290 34.17 23.07 -39.79
CA VAL A 290 35.13 23.91 -40.54
C VAL A 290 35.12 23.57 -42.01
N THR A 291 35.46 24.53 -42.86
CA THR A 291 35.71 24.32 -44.29
C THR A 291 37.00 23.52 -44.46
N SER A 292 37.05 22.65 -45.47
CA SER A 292 38.20 21.81 -45.76
C SER A 292 39.40 22.56 -46.34
N HIS A 293 39.20 23.70 -46.98
CA HIS A 293 40.26 24.40 -47.72
C HIS A 293 41.09 25.32 -46.84
N ASP A 294 40.52 25.96 -45.82
CA ASP A 294 41.20 26.93 -44.96
C ASP A 294 40.97 26.68 -43.46
N SER A 295 40.25 25.62 -43.11
CA SER A 295 39.87 25.27 -41.75
C SER A 295 39.14 26.38 -40.98
N GLN A 296 38.50 27.30 -41.72
CA GLN A 296 37.71 28.37 -41.08
C GLN A 296 36.36 27.85 -40.60
N PRO A 297 35.84 28.34 -39.45
CA PRO A 297 34.54 27.95 -38.95
C PRO A 297 33.42 28.28 -39.94
N TYR A 298 32.77 27.25 -40.44
CA TYR A 298 31.64 27.32 -41.39
C TYR A 298 30.29 27.31 -40.67
N GLY A 299 30.22 26.61 -39.54
CA GLY A 299 28.96 26.42 -38.83
C GLY A 299 29.17 25.62 -37.55
N MET A 300 28.07 25.06 -37.08
CA MET A 300 28.05 24.26 -35.83
C MET A 300 26.91 23.26 -35.85
N GLU A 301 27.10 22.14 -35.19
CA GLU A 301 26.06 21.15 -34.90
C GLU A 301 25.60 21.30 -33.44
N ALA A 302 24.27 21.40 -33.24
CA ALA A 302 23.62 21.49 -31.93
C ALA A 302 23.41 20.10 -31.34
N LEU A 303 24.09 19.82 -30.28
CA LEU A 303 24.12 18.51 -29.63
C LEU A 303 23.45 18.60 -28.25
N LEU A 304 22.28 17.98 -28.11
CA LEU A 304 21.57 17.94 -26.82
C LEU A 304 22.36 17.14 -25.78
N ARG A 305 22.43 17.66 -24.58
CA ARG A 305 23.11 17.02 -23.41
C ARG A 305 22.15 16.97 -22.25
N TRP A 306 22.21 15.88 -21.50
CA TRP A 306 21.47 15.72 -20.25
C TRP A 306 22.41 15.51 -19.08
N THR A 307 22.41 16.41 -18.12
CA THR A 307 23.16 16.28 -16.86
C THR A 307 22.19 16.01 -15.73
N HIS A 308 22.09 14.75 -15.36
CA HIS A 308 21.18 14.34 -14.29
C HIS A 308 21.78 14.66 -12.92
N PRO A 309 21.01 15.16 -11.91
CA PRO A 309 21.56 15.61 -10.62
C PRO A 309 22.30 14.55 -9.83
N THR A 310 21.90 13.29 -9.93
CA THR A 310 22.49 12.17 -9.17
C THR A 310 23.37 11.24 -10.02
N GLU A 311 23.06 11.10 -11.31
CA GLU A 311 23.76 10.16 -12.22
C GLU A 311 24.85 10.84 -13.05
N GLY A 312 24.90 12.19 -13.01
CA GLY A 312 25.81 12.96 -13.85
C GLY A 312 25.40 13.00 -15.33
N PRO A 313 26.35 13.14 -16.27
CA PRO A 313 26.05 13.24 -17.70
C PRO A 313 25.53 11.89 -18.25
N ILE A 314 24.37 11.94 -18.92
CA ILE A 314 23.74 10.78 -19.56
C ILE A 314 24.03 10.88 -21.07
N PRO A 315 24.56 9.82 -21.71
CA PRO A 315 24.85 9.82 -23.14
C PRO A 315 23.61 10.03 -24.02
N PRO A 316 23.71 10.80 -25.14
CA PRO A 316 22.59 11.08 -26.03
C PRO A 316 21.90 9.85 -26.58
N ASP A 317 22.62 8.86 -27.05
CA ASP A 317 22.10 7.59 -27.56
C ASP A 317 21.23 6.85 -26.55
N VAL A 318 21.52 6.99 -25.25
CA VAL A 318 20.72 6.38 -24.19
C VAL A 318 19.41 7.10 -23.98
N PHE A 319 19.42 8.43 -23.77
CA PHE A 319 18.18 9.15 -23.47
C PHE A 319 17.31 9.42 -24.70
N ILE A 320 17.90 9.51 -25.91
CA ILE A 320 17.13 9.65 -27.16
C ILE A 320 16.37 8.36 -27.46
N GLN A 321 17.06 7.19 -27.45
CA GLN A 321 16.39 5.90 -27.64
C GLN A 321 15.30 5.68 -26.58
N TYR A 322 15.55 6.10 -25.35
CA TYR A 322 14.56 6.04 -24.28
C TYR A 322 13.36 6.97 -24.55
N ALA A 323 13.60 8.22 -24.99
CA ALA A 323 12.56 9.16 -25.38
C ALA A 323 11.69 8.61 -26.54
N GLU A 324 12.30 8.00 -27.54
CA GLU A 324 11.61 7.34 -28.65
C GLU A 324 10.74 6.18 -28.17
N SER A 325 11.29 5.28 -27.31
CA SER A 325 10.56 4.14 -26.77
C SER A 325 9.36 4.52 -25.89
N GLN A 326 9.39 5.71 -25.29
CA GLN A 326 8.33 6.24 -24.43
C GLN A 326 7.41 7.25 -25.15
N ASN A 327 7.54 7.45 -26.45
CA ASN A 327 6.83 8.47 -27.24
C ASN A 327 7.03 9.91 -26.69
N LEU A 328 8.22 10.19 -26.17
CA LEU A 328 8.59 11.50 -25.61
C LEU A 328 9.58 12.26 -26.50
N ILE A 329 9.90 11.73 -27.68
CA ILE A 329 10.87 12.36 -28.58
C ILE A 329 10.35 13.70 -29.12
N VAL A 330 9.06 13.82 -29.42
CA VAL A 330 8.45 15.08 -29.88
C VAL A 330 8.55 16.18 -28.82
N PRO A 331 8.11 15.97 -27.57
CA PRO A 331 8.35 16.93 -26.49
C PRO A 331 9.83 17.26 -26.27
N LEU A 332 10.73 16.28 -26.41
CA LEU A 332 12.18 16.49 -26.25
C LEU A 332 12.74 17.36 -27.37
N THR A 333 12.34 17.14 -28.63
CA THR A 333 12.79 17.96 -29.75
C THR A 333 12.23 19.40 -29.64
N ARG A 334 10.98 19.57 -29.21
CA ARG A 334 10.46 20.91 -28.90
C ARG A 334 11.28 21.63 -27.83
N HIS A 335 11.73 20.88 -26.82
CA HIS A 335 12.60 21.44 -25.80
C HIS A 335 13.99 21.80 -26.36
N LEU A 336 14.57 20.96 -27.25
CA LEU A 336 15.77 21.30 -27.99
C LEU A 336 15.60 22.60 -28.79
N PHE A 337 14.51 22.74 -29.53
CA PHE A 337 14.19 23.96 -30.30
C PHE A 337 14.17 25.21 -29.40
N GLN A 338 13.56 25.13 -28.22
CA GLN A 338 13.56 26.23 -27.25
C GLN A 338 14.97 26.59 -26.75
N LEU A 339 15.79 25.56 -26.42
CA LEU A 339 17.16 25.79 -25.96
C LEU A 339 18.01 26.43 -27.07
N VAL A 340 17.93 25.89 -28.28
CA VAL A 340 18.67 26.42 -29.45
C VAL A 340 18.24 27.84 -29.77
N SER A 341 16.94 28.15 -29.76
CA SER A 341 16.46 29.50 -29.96
C SER A 341 17.01 30.50 -28.93
N ARG A 342 16.99 30.13 -27.66
CA ARG A 342 17.56 30.96 -26.59
C ARG A 342 19.06 31.23 -26.82
N ASP A 343 19.81 30.18 -27.13
CA ASP A 343 21.26 30.29 -27.34
C ASP A 343 21.58 31.05 -28.65
N ALA A 344 20.76 30.89 -29.70
CA ALA A 344 20.93 31.58 -31.00
C ALA A 344 20.88 33.10 -30.86
N HIS A 345 20.04 33.65 -29.99
CA HIS A 345 20.01 35.07 -29.68
C HIS A 345 21.30 35.59 -29.05
N LEU A 346 22.00 34.76 -28.27
CA LEU A 346 23.33 35.08 -27.75
C LEU A 346 24.39 34.96 -28.84
N LEU A 347 24.35 33.87 -29.59
CA LEU A 347 25.35 33.52 -30.60
C LEU A 347 25.36 34.47 -31.80
N CYS A 348 24.21 35.02 -32.21
CA CYS A 348 24.09 35.90 -33.40
C CYS A 348 24.90 37.19 -33.33
N HIS A 349 25.38 37.60 -32.13
CA HIS A 349 26.24 38.77 -31.98
C HIS A 349 27.70 38.49 -32.36
N THR A 350 28.10 37.22 -32.39
CA THR A 350 29.51 36.84 -32.59
C THR A 350 29.70 35.90 -33.76
N VAL A 351 28.82 34.93 -33.92
CA VAL A 351 28.87 33.97 -35.04
C VAL A 351 28.57 34.70 -36.36
N PRO A 352 29.31 34.45 -37.45
CA PRO A 352 29.08 35.08 -38.72
C PRO A 352 27.65 34.87 -39.25
N ARG A 353 27.13 35.85 -39.97
CA ARG A 353 25.86 35.68 -40.68
C ARG A 353 25.96 34.54 -41.68
N TYR A 354 24.87 33.78 -41.81
CA TYR A 354 24.76 32.60 -42.67
C TYR A 354 25.64 31.42 -42.28
N ALA A 355 26.19 31.44 -41.05
CA ALA A 355 26.80 30.24 -40.50
C ALA A 355 25.77 29.09 -40.44
N SER A 356 26.23 27.89 -40.75
CA SER A 356 25.38 26.70 -40.70
C SER A 356 25.08 26.32 -39.25
N LEU A 357 23.81 26.06 -38.97
CA LEU A 357 23.33 25.53 -37.69
C LEU A 357 22.56 24.25 -37.95
N SER A 358 23.15 23.11 -37.60
CA SER A 358 22.54 21.82 -37.82
C SER A 358 21.94 21.20 -36.52
N LEU A 359 20.80 20.52 -36.70
CA LEU A 359 20.05 19.84 -35.65
C LEU A 359 19.67 18.43 -36.05
N ASN A 360 19.89 17.47 -35.18
CA ASN A 360 19.45 16.08 -35.32
C ASN A 360 17.93 15.95 -35.11
N ILE A 361 17.23 15.39 -36.10
CA ILE A 361 15.78 15.20 -36.07
C ILE A 361 15.42 13.72 -36.10
N SER A 362 14.68 13.26 -35.11
CA SER A 362 14.22 11.86 -35.04
C SER A 362 13.18 11.56 -36.13
N PRO A 363 13.27 10.38 -36.77
CA PRO A 363 12.26 9.88 -37.69
C PRO A 363 10.84 9.90 -37.12
N LEU A 364 10.67 9.69 -35.83
CA LEU A 364 9.36 9.69 -35.18
C LEU A 364 8.77 11.10 -35.06
N HIS A 365 9.61 12.14 -34.98
CA HIS A 365 9.11 13.52 -35.00
C HIS A 365 8.76 13.97 -36.43
N LEU A 366 9.56 13.58 -37.42
CA LEU A 366 9.26 13.86 -38.84
C LEU A 366 7.89 13.31 -39.27
N ALA A 367 7.54 12.10 -38.76
CA ALA A 367 6.25 11.45 -39.00
C ALA A 367 5.10 12.02 -38.15
N ASP A 368 5.38 12.87 -37.16
CA ASP A 368 4.33 13.45 -36.31
C ASP A 368 3.59 14.57 -37.00
N ARG A 369 2.27 14.60 -36.85
CA ARG A 369 1.39 15.63 -37.47
C ARG A 369 1.74 17.06 -37.04
N SER A 370 2.33 17.23 -35.88
CA SER A 370 2.72 18.53 -35.35
C SER A 370 4.03 19.06 -35.93
N PHE A 371 4.82 18.23 -36.61
CA PHE A 371 6.19 18.55 -37.02
C PHE A 371 6.28 19.88 -37.79
N ARG A 372 5.44 20.06 -38.83
CA ARG A 372 5.44 21.30 -39.63
C ARG A 372 5.18 22.53 -38.75
N GLN A 373 4.22 22.46 -37.85
CA GLN A 373 3.90 23.58 -36.95
C GLN A 373 5.03 23.84 -35.93
N ASP A 374 5.64 22.79 -35.43
CA ASP A 374 6.75 22.90 -34.50
C ASP A 374 7.97 23.56 -35.12
N VAL A 375 8.25 23.24 -36.40
CA VAL A 375 9.31 23.89 -37.21
C VAL A 375 9.00 25.35 -37.44
N LEU A 376 7.78 25.70 -37.88
CA LEU A 376 7.39 27.09 -38.09
C LEU A 376 7.53 27.94 -36.83
N ASN A 377 7.00 27.44 -35.71
CA ASN A 377 7.11 28.11 -34.40
C ASN A 377 8.58 28.28 -33.97
N TRP A 378 9.43 27.30 -34.29
CA TRP A 378 10.86 27.40 -34.00
C TRP A 378 11.52 28.47 -34.88
N LEU A 379 11.27 28.48 -36.20
CA LEU A 379 11.83 29.49 -37.13
C LEU A 379 11.42 30.91 -36.74
N GLU A 380 10.16 31.12 -36.32
CA GLU A 380 9.68 32.40 -35.81
C GLU A 380 10.43 32.85 -34.53
N SER A 381 10.87 31.90 -33.71
CA SER A 381 11.62 32.18 -32.49
C SER A 381 13.12 32.42 -32.70
N MET A 382 13.64 32.19 -33.93
CA MET A 382 15.06 32.31 -34.23
C MET A 382 15.42 33.73 -34.70
N PRO A 383 16.70 34.17 -34.54
CA PRO A 383 17.18 35.43 -35.10
C PRO A 383 16.99 35.46 -36.63
N ALA A 384 16.19 36.41 -37.13
CA ALA A 384 15.75 36.46 -38.54
C ALA A 384 16.94 36.54 -39.51
N GLY A 385 17.03 35.58 -40.43
CA GLY A 385 18.00 35.54 -41.53
C GLY A 385 19.46 35.54 -41.06
N HIS A 386 19.75 35.07 -39.85
CA HIS A 386 21.11 35.04 -39.34
C HIS A 386 21.82 33.72 -39.64
N PHE A 387 21.13 32.58 -39.48
CA PHE A 387 21.70 31.25 -39.66
C PHE A 387 21.16 30.55 -40.93
N ASN A 388 21.95 29.66 -41.51
CA ASN A 388 21.53 28.64 -42.45
C ASN A 388 21.19 27.37 -41.69
N TYR A 389 19.93 26.97 -41.67
CA TYR A 389 19.46 25.81 -40.94
C TYR A 389 19.67 24.52 -41.73
N VAL A 390 20.13 23.46 -41.03
CA VAL A 390 20.29 22.12 -41.59
C VAL A 390 19.64 21.12 -40.65
N PHE A 391 18.76 20.28 -41.15
CA PHE A 391 18.23 19.15 -40.40
C PHE A 391 18.99 17.87 -40.79
N GLU A 392 19.51 17.20 -39.79
CA GLU A 392 20.24 15.94 -39.92
C GLU A 392 19.29 14.79 -39.70
N ILE A 393 19.16 13.89 -40.65
CA ILE A 393 18.15 12.86 -40.71
C ILE A 393 18.83 11.55 -41.05
N THR A 394 18.63 10.51 -40.18
CA THR A 394 19.19 9.19 -40.43
C THR A 394 18.45 8.42 -41.52
N GLU A 395 19.11 7.44 -42.14
CA GLU A 395 18.55 6.58 -43.19
C GLU A 395 17.20 5.94 -42.82
N ARG A 396 16.91 5.75 -41.52
CA ARG A 396 15.71 5.07 -41.01
C ARG A 396 14.39 5.79 -41.34
N VAL A 397 14.44 7.07 -41.65
CA VAL A 397 13.26 7.86 -42.04
C VAL A 397 12.64 7.32 -43.31
N MET A 398 13.48 6.97 -44.29
CA MET A 398 13.06 6.70 -45.66
C MET A 398 12.36 5.36 -45.82
N VAL A 399 12.53 4.46 -44.87
CA VAL A 399 11.90 3.13 -44.87
C VAL A 399 10.46 3.20 -44.37
N ARG A 400 10.05 4.29 -43.73
CA ARG A 400 8.78 4.35 -42.96
C ARG A 400 7.67 5.18 -43.57
N ASP A 401 7.98 6.12 -44.46
CA ASP A 401 6.97 7.05 -44.97
C ASP A 401 7.14 7.31 -46.50
N GLU A 402 6.07 7.05 -47.28
CA GLU A 402 6.05 7.28 -48.72
C GLU A 402 5.99 8.79 -49.09
N ASN A 403 5.64 9.65 -48.12
CA ASN A 403 5.49 11.08 -48.32
C ASN A 403 6.71 11.93 -47.93
N VAL A 404 7.86 11.30 -47.68
CA VAL A 404 9.10 11.98 -47.27
C VAL A 404 9.52 13.06 -48.32
N GLY A 405 9.30 12.81 -49.60
CA GLY A 405 9.61 13.78 -50.66
C GLY A 405 8.87 15.11 -50.49
N GLU A 406 7.56 15.08 -50.30
CA GLU A 406 6.75 16.30 -50.07
C GLU A 406 7.19 17.05 -48.79
N LEU A 407 7.63 16.32 -47.78
CA LEU A 407 8.15 16.94 -46.57
C LEU A 407 9.49 17.63 -46.81
N PHE A 408 10.38 17.03 -47.61
CA PHE A 408 11.67 17.62 -47.96
C PHE A 408 11.50 18.86 -48.81
N ASP A 409 10.60 18.82 -49.82
CA ASP A 409 10.26 19.98 -50.61
C ASP A 409 9.71 21.13 -49.75
N TRP A 410 8.88 20.81 -48.78
CA TRP A 410 8.36 21.81 -47.85
C TRP A 410 9.47 22.38 -46.95
N LEU A 411 10.42 21.57 -46.43
CA LEU A 411 11.57 22.04 -45.66
C LEU A 411 12.44 22.99 -46.48
N HIS A 412 12.70 22.67 -47.76
CA HIS A 412 13.44 23.55 -48.67
C HIS A 412 12.71 24.88 -48.94
N GLN A 413 11.37 24.87 -49.05
CA GLN A 413 10.57 26.11 -49.13
C GLN A 413 10.74 26.98 -47.87
N GLN A 414 10.98 26.36 -46.70
CA GLN A 414 11.31 27.06 -45.45
C GLN A 414 12.80 27.43 -45.34
N GLN A 415 13.59 27.26 -46.40
CA GLN A 415 15.04 27.50 -46.43
C GLN A 415 15.84 26.61 -45.43
N ILE A 416 15.31 25.47 -45.13
CA ILE A 416 16.01 24.44 -44.30
C ILE A 416 16.64 23.45 -45.28
N ARG A 417 17.94 23.24 -45.13
CA ARG A 417 18.71 22.21 -45.85
C ARG A 417 18.64 20.87 -45.13
N ILE A 418 18.87 19.80 -45.88
CA ILE A 418 18.75 18.43 -45.35
C ILE A 418 20.07 17.71 -45.52
N ALA A 419 20.57 17.19 -44.40
CA ALA A 419 21.73 16.32 -44.35
C ALA A 419 21.28 14.87 -44.09
N ILE A 420 21.80 13.94 -44.88
CA ILE A 420 21.71 12.50 -44.52
C ILE A 420 22.82 12.17 -43.57
N ASP A 421 22.43 11.63 -42.42
CA ASP A 421 23.32 11.25 -41.31
C ASP A 421 23.53 9.73 -41.22
N ASP A 422 24.66 9.31 -40.63
CA ASP A 422 25.07 7.91 -40.45
C ASP A 422 25.13 7.10 -41.77
N PHE A 423 25.42 7.74 -42.90
CA PHE A 423 25.41 7.06 -44.18
C PHE A 423 26.38 5.91 -44.29
N GLY A 424 25.84 4.72 -44.67
CA GLY A 424 26.62 3.49 -44.86
C GLY A 424 26.64 2.54 -43.66
N THR A 425 25.95 2.89 -42.56
CA THR A 425 25.82 1.99 -41.40
C THR A 425 24.57 1.10 -41.45
N GLY A 426 23.66 1.33 -42.44
CA GLY A 426 22.37 0.66 -42.55
C GLY A 426 22.06 0.07 -43.93
N HIS A 427 20.78 -0.11 -44.25
CA HIS A 427 20.26 -0.82 -45.41
C HIS A 427 19.98 0.13 -46.57
N SER A 428 20.68 -0.05 -47.69
CA SER A 428 20.26 0.44 -49.05
C SER A 428 20.02 1.95 -49.22
N ALA A 429 20.75 2.81 -48.53
CA ALA A 429 20.66 4.25 -48.61
C ALA A 429 20.87 4.85 -50.04
N LEU A 430 21.56 4.14 -50.93
CA LEU A 430 21.88 4.58 -52.26
C LEU A 430 20.64 4.97 -53.11
N ILE A 431 19.56 4.18 -53.02
CA ILE A 431 18.30 4.45 -53.74
C ILE A 431 17.66 5.77 -53.28
N TYR A 432 17.79 6.07 -51.99
CA TYR A 432 17.18 7.27 -51.42
C TYR A 432 17.94 8.54 -51.77
N LEU A 433 19.27 8.48 -51.91
CA LEU A 433 20.09 9.60 -52.38
C LEU A 433 19.74 10.03 -53.78
N GLU A 434 19.29 9.12 -54.63
CA GLU A 434 18.86 9.40 -56.00
C GLU A 434 17.41 9.91 -56.03
N ARG A 435 16.58 9.44 -55.10
CA ARG A 435 15.14 9.74 -55.06
C ARG A 435 14.79 11.06 -54.38
N TYR A 436 15.56 11.46 -53.35
CA TYR A 436 15.23 12.64 -52.53
C TYR A 436 16.34 13.70 -52.61
N ALA A 437 15.93 14.96 -52.56
CA ALA A 437 16.82 16.11 -52.65
C ALA A 437 17.53 16.37 -51.31
N PHE A 438 18.71 15.76 -51.12
CA PHE A 438 19.60 16.08 -50.00
C PHE A 438 20.56 17.22 -50.41
N ASP A 439 21.03 17.99 -49.43
CA ASP A 439 22.04 19.02 -49.58
C ASP A 439 23.42 18.54 -49.10
N TYR A 440 23.44 17.72 -48.03
CA TYR A 440 24.65 17.25 -47.42
C TYR A 440 24.62 15.73 -47.23
N LEU A 441 25.82 15.15 -47.31
CA LEU A 441 26.08 13.77 -46.91
C LEU A 441 27.11 13.79 -45.78
N LYS A 442 26.71 13.32 -44.60
CA LYS A 442 27.59 13.16 -43.44
C LYS A 442 28.26 11.77 -43.45
N ILE A 443 29.56 11.77 -43.34
CA ILE A 443 30.38 10.58 -43.30
C ILE A 443 30.63 10.22 -41.85
N ASP A 444 30.12 9.07 -41.47
CA ASP A 444 30.23 8.59 -40.10
C ASP A 444 31.68 8.43 -39.63
N ARG A 445 31.89 8.70 -38.35
CA ARG A 445 33.18 8.55 -37.66
C ARG A 445 33.86 7.19 -37.91
N GLY A 446 33.11 6.10 -38.01
CA GLY A 446 33.65 4.75 -38.26
C GLY A 446 34.43 4.66 -39.57
N PHE A 447 33.98 5.34 -40.63
CA PHE A 447 34.71 5.44 -41.89
C PHE A 447 35.98 6.29 -41.75
N VAL A 448 35.88 7.43 -41.09
CA VAL A 448 37.02 8.33 -40.87
C VAL A 448 38.14 7.68 -40.05
N GLN A 449 37.78 6.90 -39.03
CA GLN A 449 38.74 6.15 -38.22
C GLN A 449 39.43 5.01 -38.97
N SER A 450 38.86 4.54 -40.08
CA SER A 450 39.49 3.52 -40.90
C SER A 450 40.57 4.06 -41.84
N ILE A 451 40.71 5.40 -41.97
CA ILE A 451 41.71 6.04 -42.79
C ILE A 451 43.13 5.69 -42.25
N GLY A 452 44.00 5.23 -43.11
CA GLY A 452 45.36 4.80 -42.74
C GLY A 452 45.48 3.38 -42.18
N THR A 453 44.36 2.65 -42.09
CA THR A 453 44.35 1.23 -41.72
C THR A 453 44.11 0.37 -42.97
N GLU A 454 44.73 -0.82 -43.01
CA GLU A 454 44.50 -1.80 -44.10
C GLU A 454 43.16 -2.53 -43.94
N THR A 455 42.05 -1.78 -43.93
CA THR A 455 40.71 -2.33 -43.78
C THR A 455 39.91 -2.19 -45.07
N LEU A 456 38.87 -3.04 -45.27
CA LEU A 456 37.95 -2.99 -46.43
C LEU A 456 37.08 -1.72 -46.45
N THR A 457 37.09 -0.92 -45.42
CA THR A 457 36.29 0.29 -45.27
C THR A 457 36.85 1.48 -46.11
N SER A 458 38.14 1.53 -46.36
CA SER A 458 38.73 2.63 -47.14
C SER A 458 38.23 2.69 -48.61
N PRO A 459 38.16 1.58 -49.37
CA PRO A 459 37.58 1.56 -50.70
C PRO A 459 36.07 1.94 -50.71
N VAL A 460 35.31 1.58 -49.66
CA VAL A 460 33.92 1.95 -49.56
C VAL A 460 33.77 3.47 -49.37
N LEU A 461 34.59 4.07 -48.52
CA LEU A 461 34.63 5.52 -48.32
C LEU A 461 34.94 6.28 -49.60
N ASP A 462 35.91 5.85 -50.40
CA ASP A 462 36.22 6.45 -51.71
C ASP A 462 35.01 6.40 -52.65
N THR A 463 34.28 5.29 -52.68
CA THR A 463 33.08 5.13 -53.49
C THR A 463 31.94 6.07 -53.02
N VAL A 464 31.77 6.21 -51.71
CA VAL A 464 30.77 7.14 -51.11
C VAL A 464 31.08 8.59 -51.49
N LEU A 465 32.34 9.01 -51.40
CA LEU A 465 32.78 10.35 -51.77
C LEU A 465 32.60 10.64 -53.27
N GLN A 466 32.90 9.67 -54.12
CA GLN A 466 32.65 9.81 -55.58
C GLN A 466 31.13 9.93 -55.88
N LEU A 467 30.29 9.19 -55.16
CA LEU A 467 28.85 9.26 -55.28
C LEU A 467 28.35 10.63 -54.85
N ALA A 468 28.74 11.12 -53.67
CA ALA A 468 28.38 12.46 -53.19
C ALA A 468 28.71 13.54 -54.23
N LYS A 469 29.92 13.45 -54.83
CA LYS A 469 30.35 14.36 -55.90
C LYS A 469 29.48 14.26 -57.16
N LYS A 470 29.12 13.04 -57.58
CA LYS A 470 28.27 12.82 -58.77
C LYS A 470 26.86 13.37 -58.56
N LEU A 471 26.33 13.27 -57.33
CA LEU A 471 25.01 13.77 -56.92
C LEU A 471 25.03 15.26 -56.53
N ASN A 472 26.18 15.93 -56.64
CA ASN A 472 26.41 17.33 -56.25
C ASN A 472 26.03 17.64 -54.79
N LEU A 473 26.24 16.64 -53.88
CA LEU A 473 26.07 16.77 -52.44
C LEU A 473 27.34 17.34 -51.80
N LYS A 474 27.14 18.24 -50.83
CA LYS A 474 28.28 18.65 -49.99
C LYS A 474 28.55 17.54 -48.97
N SER A 475 29.82 17.21 -48.78
CA SER A 475 30.21 16.17 -47.82
C SER A 475 30.73 16.79 -46.53
N VAL A 476 30.30 16.21 -45.39
CA VAL A 476 30.77 16.53 -44.04
C VAL A 476 31.40 15.29 -43.46
N ALA A 477 32.68 15.31 -43.12
CA ALA A 477 33.35 14.18 -42.45
C ALA A 477 33.41 14.40 -40.93
N GLU A 478 32.88 13.42 -40.20
CA GLU A 478 32.79 13.45 -38.74
C GLU A 478 33.92 12.69 -38.05
N GLY A 479 34.19 13.06 -36.79
CA GLY A 479 35.18 12.35 -35.96
C GLY A 479 36.62 12.44 -36.47
N VAL A 480 36.99 13.55 -37.12
CA VAL A 480 38.37 13.81 -37.55
C VAL A 480 39.21 14.12 -36.32
N GLU A 481 40.17 13.25 -36.01
CA GLU A 481 41.02 13.33 -34.82
C GLU A 481 42.49 13.63 -35.13
N THR A 482 42.93 13.37 -36.34
CA THR A 482 44.35 13.58 -36.74
C THR A 482 44.48 14.43 -37.99
N GLY A 483 45.66 15.10 -38.14
CA GLY A 483 45.97 15.88 -39.31
C GLY A 483 46.08 15.01 -40.56
N GLU A 484 46.48 13.74 -40.44
CA GLU A 484 46.53 12.79 -41.56
C GLU A 484 45.15 12.47 -42.11
N GLN A 485 44.18 12.24 -41.21
CA GLN A 485 42.79 12.04 -41.60
C GLN A 485 42.24 13.29 -42.32
N ALA A 486 42.48 14.47 -41.76
CA ALA A 486 42.07 15.72 -42.39
C ALA A 486 42.65 15.90 -43.80
N ALA A 487 43.99 15.73 -43.97
CA ALA A 487 44.66 15.84 -45.25
C ALA A 487 44.14 14.80 -46.27
N TRP A 488 43.90 13.55 -45.83
CA TRP A 488 43.33 12.49 -46.67
C TRP A 488 41.95 12.85 -47.23
N LEU A 489 41.08 13.39 -46.39
CA LEU A 489 39.72 13.81 -46.70
C LEU A 489 39.70 15.04 -47.64
N ILE A 490 40.57 16.04 -47.37
CA ILE A 490 40.74 17.24 -48.18
C ILE A 490 41.18 16.87 -49.61
N ASN A 491 42.17 15.99 -49.75
CA ASN A 491 42.69 15.53 -51.04
C ASN A 491 41.61 14.80 -51.88
N ARG A 492 40.55 14.27 -51.23
CA ARG A 492 39.45 13.59 -51.92
C ARG A 492 38.24 14.50 -52.16
N GLY A 493 38.34 15.77 -51.78
CA GLY A 493 37.36 16.79 -52.06
C GLY A 493 36.17 16.83 -51.09
N VAL A 494 36.37 16.35 -49.85
CA VAL A 494 35.39 16.57 -48.74
C VAL A 494 35.25 18.08 -48.52
N THR A 495 34.05 18.57 -48.38
CA THR A 495 33.77 20.02 -48.32
C THR A 495 33.89 20.59 -46.93
N HIS A 496 33.49 19.85 -45.91
CA HIS A 496 33.49 20.29 -44.50
C HIS A 496 34.04 19.18 -43.60
N LEU A 497 34.66 19.57 -42.51
CA LEU A 497 35.25 18.68 -41.53
C LEU A 497 34.75 18.99 -40.12
N GLN A 498 34.56 17.95 -39.33
CA GLN A 498 34.15 18.06 -37.94
C GLN A 498 34.92 17.00 -37.10
N GLY A 499 35.47 17.38 -35.98
CA GLY A 499 36.14 16.45 -35.11
C GLY A 499 37.01 17.08 -34.03
N TYR A 500 37.58 16.24 -33.18
CA TYR A 500 38.31 16.69 -32.00
C TYR A 500 39.64 17.36 -32.32
N ILE A 501 40.13 17.21 -33.50
CA ILE A 501 41.31 17.96 -33.94
C ILE A 501 41.00 19.48 -34.02
N PHE A 502 39.78 19.85 -34.35
CA PHE A 502 39.35 21.24 -34.44
C PHE A 502 38.75 21.75 -33.12
N SER A 503 37.75 21.04 -32.62
CA SER A 503 37.14 21.32 -31.32
C SER A 503 36.25 20.17 -30.83
N ARG A 504 36.20 19.99 -29.51
CA ARG A 504 35.12 19.21 -28.87
C ARG A 504 33.83 20.05 -28.88
N PRO A 505 32.66 19.46 -28.62
CA PRO A 505 31.45 20.22 -28.37
C PRO A 505 31.63 21.25 -27.28
N LEU A 506 31.17 22.47 -27.49
CA LEU A 506 31.37 23.65 -26.63
C LEU A 506 30.05 24.18 -26.13
N ARG A 507 30.04 24.75 -24.92
CA ARG A 507 28.93 25.56 -24.43
C ARG A 507 28.84 26.87 -25.23
N PRO A 508 27.66 27.54 -25.29
CA PRO A 508 27.49 28.78 -26.06
C PRO A 508 28.57 29.83 -25.76
N GLU A 509 28.95 29.99 -24.50
CA GLU A 509 29.94 30.98 -24.07
C GLU A 509 31.34 30.68 -24.65
N THR A 510 31.73 29.39 -24.56
CA THR A 510 33.04 28.96 -25.10
C THR A 510 33.05 28.88 -26.63
N LEU A 511 31.90 28.67 -27.25
CA LEU A 511 31.75 28.73 -28.70
C LEU A 511 31.96 30.17 -29.21
N ILE A 512 31.47 31.17 -28.50
CA ILE A 512 31.71 32.59 -28.81
C ILE A 512 33.23 32.86 -28.84
N ASP A 513 33.99 32.42 -27.82
CA ASP A 513 35.43 32.58 -27.79
C ASP A 513 36.14 31.85 -28.95
N TYR A 514 35.61 30.69 -29.35
CA TYR A 514 36.14 29.94 -30.51
C TYR A 514 36.00 30.73 -31.82
N PHE A 515 34.81 31.27 -32.12
CA PHE A 515 34.59 32.04 -33.31
C PHE A 515 35.37 33.37 -33.31
N GLN A 516 35.55 33.99 -32.15
CA GLN A 516 36.36 35.23 -32.03
C GLN A 516 37.83 34.99 -32.36
N ARG A 517 38.41 33.87 -31.89
CA ARG A 517 39.82 33.52 -32.17
C ARG A 517 40.08 33.16 -33.64
N HIS A 518 39.06 32.69 -34.36
CA HIS A 518 39.16 32.30 -35.75
C HIS A 518 38.57 33.37 -36.71
N ARG A 519 38.20 34.55 -36.20
CA ARG A 519 37.94 35.71 -37.06
C ARG A 519 39.25 36.23 -37.60
N ALA A 520 39.59 35.91 -38.89
CA ALA A 520 40.71 36.48 -39.62
C ALA A 520 40.42 37.92 -40.06
#